data_b35fc575983c9c57fb5fd47602d66bad
#
_entry.id   b35fc575983c9c57fb5fd47602d66bad
#
_cell.length_a   1.000
_cell.length_b   1.000
_cell.length_c   1.000
_cell.angle_alpha   90.00
_cell.angle_beta   90.00
_cell.angle_gamma   90.00
#
_symmetry.space_group_name_H-M   'P 1'
#
loop_
_entity.id
_entity.type
_entity.pdbx_description
1 polymer ?
#
loop_
_entity_poly.entity_id
_entity_poly.type
_entity_poly.pdbx_seq_one_letter_code
_entity_poly.pdbx_strand_id
1 'polypeptide(L)'
;MSLLPLLILALLFIIIALFVSRQLSPIPYFPSNKKDIKGIVQSLQLANNQVVYDLGAGDGVVIFSAASEAFSKKLNTQFIAVEINPILLMVMWFRRLFHPNRKNIQILRADIFNMRYTVFGIRYTFFAYISPWYLEKVFNNCKIQINKFKFISYFYPVPKLKSSRTIKGVHNTYTYNV
;
A
#
# COMPACT_ATOMS: atom_id res chain seq x y z
N MET A 1 9.27 -16.27 41.81
CA MET A 1 9.54 -15.56 40.55
C MET A 1 8.20 -15.46 39.80
N SER A 2 7.80 -14.28 39.35
CA SER A 2 6.54 -14.12 38.60
C SER A 2 6.70 -14.72 37.19
N LEU A 3 5.66 -15.41 36.69
CA LEU A 3 5.63 -15.97 35.33
C LEU A 3 5.42 -14.88 34.25
N LEU A 4 5.08 -13.66 34.70
CA LEU A 4 4.75 -12.53 33.80
C LEU A 4 5.86 -12.16 32.81
N PRO A 5 7.16 -12.07 33.22
CA PRO A 5 8.23 -11.76 32.25
C PRO A 5 8.40 -12.83 31.17
N LEU A 6 8.23 -14.11 31.54
CA LEU A 6 8.31 -15.22 30.57
C LEU A 6 7.17 -15.19 29.55
N LEU A 7 5.95 -14.86 30.00
CA LEU A 7 4.80 -14.69 29.13
C LEU A 7 4.98 -13.52 28.16
N ILE A 8 5.51 -12.39 28.63
CA ILE A 8 5.82 -11.23 27.79
C ILE A 8 6.87 -11.60 26.74
N LEU A 9 7.94 -12.28 27.14
CA LEU A 9 9.01 -12.71 26.22
C LEU A 9 8.48 -13.69 25.15
N ALA A 10 7.66 -14.66 25.56
CA ALA A 10 7.03 -15.61 24.64
C ALA A 10 6.11 -14.88 23.63
N LEU A 11 5.30 -13.93 24.11
CA LEU A 11 4.44 -13.12 23.24
C LEU A 11 5.25 -12.29 22.23
N LEU A 12 6.32 -11.64 22.67
CA LEU A 12 7.23 -10.89 21.79
C LEU A 12 7.87 -11.81 20.74
N PHE A 13 8.32 -12.99 21.15
CA PHE A 13 8.88 -13.97 20.21
C PHE A 13 7.85 -14.41 19.15
N ILE A 14 6.60 -14.69 19.55
CA ILE A 14 5.52 -15.03 18.63
C ILE A 14 5.25 -13.88 17.66
N ILE A 15 5.19 -12.64 18.14
CA ILE A 15 4.97 -11.46 17.29
C ILE A 15 6.08 -11.32 16.26
N ILE A 16 7.34 -11.45 16.68
CA ILE A 16 8.51 -11.38 15.78
C ILE A 16 8.45 -12.52 14.75
N ALA A 17 8.20 -13.76 15.21
CA ALA A 17 8.10 -14.92 14.32
C ALA A 17 7.00 -14.76 13.26
N LEU A 18 5.82 -14.24 13.65
CA LEU A 18 4.74 -13.93 12.72
C LEU A 18 5.11 -12.81 11.74
N PHE A 19 5.83 -11.79 12.23
CA PHE A 19 6.24 -10.66 11.40
C PHE A 19 7.25 -11.05 10.32
N VAL A 20 8.20 -11.93 10.66
CA VAL A 20 9.31 -12.37 9.78
C VAL A 20 8.93 -13.58 8.91
N SER A 21 7.81 -14.24 9.20
CA SER A 21 7.40 -15.47 8.53
C SER A 21 7.15 -15.25 7.03
N ARG A 22 7.95 -15.91 6.18
CA ARG A 22 7.76 -15.92 4.73
C ARG A 22 6.44 -16.58 4.28
N GLN A 23 5.87 -17.45 5.10
CA GLN A 23 4.57 -18.06 4.83
C GLN A 23 3.42 -17.06 4.98
N LEU A 24 3.57 -16.09 5.89
CA LEU A 24 2.57 -15.03 6.14
C LEU A 24 2.81 -13.78 5.29
N SER A 25 4.06 -13.53 4.89
CA SER A 25 4.41 -12.39 4.03
C SER A 25 5.58 -12.79 3.11
N PRO A 26 5.31 -13.21 1.87
CA PRO A 26 6.36 -13.60 0.93
C PRO A 26 7.26 -12.43 0.52
N ILE A 27 6.80 -11.20 0.70
CA ILE A 27 7.57 -9.97 0.45
C ILE A 27 7.95 -9.37 1.81
N PRO A 28 9.24 -9.15 2.09
CA PRO A 28 9.68 -8.48 3.31
C PRO A 28 9.09 -7.07 3.41
N TYR A 29 8.71 -6.67 4.63
CA TYR A 29 8.25 -5.31 4.89
C TYR A 29 9.43 -4.34 4.87
N PHE A 30 9.33 -3.33 4.00
CA PHE A 30 10.19 -2.15 3.99
C PHE A 30 9.34 -0.89 4.02
N PRO A 31 9.48 -0.03 5.04
CA PRO A 31 8.72 1.20 5.11
C PRO A 31 9.17 2.19 4.03
N SER A 32 8.21 2.90 3.42
CA SER A 32 8.52 4.02 2.53
C SER A 32 9.26 5.13 3.27
N ASN A 33 10.25 5.75 2.62
CA ASN A 33 11.02 6.82 3.24
C ASN A 33 10.11 8.03 3.55
N LYS A 34 10.13 8.47 4.80
CA LYS A 34 9.27 9.58 5.28
C LYS A 34 9.44 10.87 4.47
N LYS A 35 10.65 11.16 3.97
CA LYS A 35 10.93 12.35 3.15
C LYS A 35 10.25 12.28 1.77
N ASP A 36 9.96 11.08 1.27
CA ASP A 36 9.38 10.86 -0.05
C ASP A 36 7.85 10.77 -0.04
N ILE A 37 7.22 10.62 1.14
CA ILE A 37 5.76 10.46 1.27
C ILE A 37 5.00 11.56 0.54
N LYS A 38 5.41 12.82 0.68
CA LYS A 38 4.77 13.95 -0.01
C LYS A 38 4.83 13.78 -1.54
N GLY A 39 5.98 13.39 -2.09
CA GLY A 39 6.16 13.13 -3.52
C GLY A 39 5.34 11.94 -4.01
N ILE A 40 5.29 10.85 -3.21
CA ILE A 40 4.44 9.69 -3.50
C ILE A 40 2.97 10.11 -3.56
N VAL A 41 2.47 10.83 -2.56
CA VAL A 41 1.07 11.29 -2.51
C VAL A 41 0.76 12.23 -3.69
N GLN A 42 1.67 13.13 -4.05
CA GLN A 42 1.53 13.97 -5.26
C GLN A 42 1.42 13.13 -6.55
N SER A 43 2.13 11.99 -6.64
CA SER A 43 2.06 11.10 -7.80
C SER A 43 0.68 10.47 -7.97
N LEU A 44 -0.06 10.25 -6.88
CA LEU A 44 -1.41 9.68 -6.91
C LEU A 44 -2.38 10.60 -7.66
N GLN A 45 -2.14 11.91 -7.68
CA GLN A 45 -3.01 12.91 -8.31
C GLN A 45 -4.47 12.73 -7.86
N LEU A 46 -4.67 12.85 -6.55
CA LEU A 46 -5.96 12.60 -5.89
C LEU A 46 -7.08 13.44 -6.52
N ALA A 47 -8.22 12.80 -6.76
CA ALA A 47 -9.37 13.39 -7.41
C ALA A 47 -10.69 12.76 -6.91
N ASN A 48 -11.80 13.42 -7.18
CA ASN A 48 -13.11 12.85 -6.92
C ASN A 48 -13.38 11.58 -7.76
N ASN A 49 -14.13 10.65 -7.20
CA ASN A 49 -14.52 9.37 -7.82
C ASN A 49 -13.31 8.51 -8.24
N GLN A 50 -12.21 8.64 -7.53
CA GLN A 50 -11.00 7.83 -7.70
C GLN A 50 -10.96 6.73 -6.66
N VAL A 51 -10.47 5.56 -7.07
CA VAL A 51 -10.11 4.45 -6.17
C VAL A 51 -8.60 4.28 -6.21
N VAL A 52 -7.98 4.39 -5.04
CA VAL A 52 -6.54 4.21 -4.84
C VAL A 52 -6.30 2.90 -4.11
N TYR A 53 -5.60 1.99 -4.75
CA TYR A 53 -5.10 0.75 -4.16
C TYR A 53 -3.65 0.92 -3.74
N ASP A 54 -3.32 0.55 -2.51
CA ASP A 54 -1.95 0.41 -2.00
C ASP A 54 -1.65 -1.09 -1.90
N LEU A 55 -0.83 -1.60 -2.83
CA LEU A 55 -0.57 -3.02 -3.01
C LEU A 55 0.67 -3.44 -2.21
N GLY A 56 0.45 -4.10 -1.09
CA GLY A 56 1.46 -4.35 -0.06
C GLY A 56 1.61 -3.13 0.84
N ALA A 57 0.48 -2.68 1.42
CA ALA A 57 0.40 -1.40 2.12
C ALA A 57 1.28 -1.31 3.37
N GLY A 58 1.77 -2.44 3.89
CA GLY A 58 2.62 -2.46 5.07
C GLY A 58 1.91 -1.88 6.29
N ASP A 59 2.52 -0.88 6.92
CA ASP A 59 1.92 -0.13 8.04
C ASP A 59 0.90 0.94 7.59
N GLY A 60 0.69 1.08 6.27
CA GLY A 60 -0.27 2.01 5.66
C GLY A 60 0.19 3.46 5.59
N VAL A 61 1.48 3.77 5.79
CA VAL A 61 1.94 5.16 5.85
C VAL A 61 1.55 5.97 4.61
N VAL A 62 1.62 5.38 3.41
CA VAL A 62 1.26 6.05 2.15
C VAL A 62 -0.24 6.27 2.07
N ILE A 63 -1.03 5.21 2.28
CA ILE A 63 -2.48 5.27 2.14
C ILE A 63 -3.12 6.23 3.15
N PHE A 64 -2.67 6.24 4.41
CA PHE A 64 -3.17 7.17 5.42
C PHE A 64 -2.76 8.61 5.14
N SER A 65 -1.55 8.85 4.64
CA SER A 65 -1.12 10.19 4.22
C SER A 65 -1.94 10.72 3.05
N ALA A 66 -2.20 9.86 2.05
CA ALA A 66 -3.06 10.19 0.91
C ALA A 66 -4.51 10.46 1.34
N ALA A 67 -5.05 9.65 2.25
CA ALA A 67 -6.39 9.83 2.79
C ALA A 67 -6.53 11.13 3.60
N SER A 68 -5.48 11.54 4.33
CA SER A 68 -5.45 12.84 5.02
C SER A 68 -5.47 14.01 4.04
N GLU A 69 -4.68 13.93 2.95
CA GLU A 69 -4.67 14.95 1.91
C GLU A 69 -6.03 15.04 1.17
N ALA A 70 -6.65 13.90 0.85
CA ALA A 70 -7.98 13.87 0.25
C ALA A 70 -9.03 14.49 1.18
N PHE A 71 -8.96 14.20 2.48
CA PHE A 71 -9.87 14.78 3.47
C PHE A 71 -9.74 16.29 3.55
N SER A 72 -8.51 16.81 3.62
CA SER A 72 -8.26 18.26 3.64
C SER A 72 -8.76 18.98 2.39
N LYS A 73 -8.70 18.30 1.23
CA LYS A 73 -9.20 18.80 -0.06
C LYS A 73 -10.68 18.50 -0.31
N LYS A 74 -11.39 17.88 0.64
CA LYS A 74 -12.81 17.48 0.54
C LYS A 74 -13.09 16.58 -0.68
N LEU A 75 -12.14 15.69 -1.02
CA LEU A 75 -12.30 14.73 -2.11
C LEU A 75 -12.97 13.45 -1.62
N ASN A 76 -13.82 12.85 -2.47
CA ASN A 76 -14.49 11.58 -2.22
C ASN A 76 -13.67 10.35 -2.70
N THR A 77 -12.34 10.48 -2.74
CA THR A 77 -11.43 9.39 -3.10
C THR A 77 -11.59 8.22 -2.13
N GLN A 78 -11.73 7.00 -2.67
CA GLN A 78 -11.72 5.75 -1.91
C GLN A 78 -10.31 5.18 -1.83
N PHE A 79 -9.94 4.64 -0.69
CA PHE A 79 -8.61 4.10 -0.42
C PHE A 79 -8.71 2.64 0.00
N ILE A 80 -7.99 1.75 -0.67
CA ILE A 80 -7.97 0.32 -0.38
C ILE A 80 -6.53 -0.09 -0.08
N ALA A 81 -6.25 -0.34 1.20
CA ALA A 81 -4.96 -0.86 1.65
C ALA A 81 -4.98 -2.39 1.58
N VAL A 82 -4.15 -2.97 0.75
CA VAL A 82 -4.04 -4.42 0.58
C VAL A 82 -2.77 -4.91 1.26
N GLU A 83 -2.93 -5.81 2.22
CA GLU A 83 -1.81 -6.39 2.98
C GLU A 83 -2.13 -7.85 3.35
N ILE A 84 -1.12 -8.70 3.43
CA ILE A 84 -1.29 -10.11 3.81
C ILE A 84 -0.82 -10.37 5.24
N ASN A 85 0.14 -9.59 5.74
CA ASN A 85 0.73 -9.77 7.06
C ASN A 85 -0.26 -9.38 8.17
N PRO A 86 -0.64 -10.30 9.07
CA PRO A 86 -1.65 -10.02 10.09
C PRO A 86 -1.24 -8.94 11.11
N ILE A 87 0.05 -8.81 11.39
CA ILE A 87 0.55 -7.79 12.34
C ILE A 87 0.41 -6.40 11.71
N LEU A 88 0.78 -6.24 10.43
CA LEU A 88 0.65 -4.97 9.72
C LEU A 88 -0.83 -4.59 9.52
N LEU A 89 -1.70 -5.58 9.28
CA LEU A 89 -3.14 -5.37 9.25
C LEU A 89 -3.66 -4.82 10.59
N MET A 90 -3.25 -5.39 11.73
CA MET A 90 -3.61 -4.88 13.05
C MET A 90 -3.17 -3.42 13.24
N VAL A 91 -1.93 -3.09 12.85
CA VAL A 91 -1.41 -1.71 12.91
C VAL A 91 -2.29 -0.78 12.09
N MET A 92 -2.64 -1.16 10.86
CA MET A 92 -3.51 -0.36 9.99
C MET A 92 -4.93 -0.21 10.54
N TRP A 93 -5.53 -1.28 11.08
CA TRP A 93 -6.84 -1.20 11.72
C TRP A 93 -6.85 -0.21 12.89
N PHE A 94 -5.83 -0.26 13.74
CA PHE A 94 -5.70 0.68 14.84
C PHE A 94 -5.55 2.12 14.34
N ARG A 95 -4.69 2.38 13.35
CA ARG A 95 -4.52 3.71 12.74
C ARG A 95 -5.82 4.23 12.12
N ARG A 96 -6.56 3.35 11.44
CA ARG A 96 -7.84 3.70 10.80
C ARG A 96 -8.88 4.17 11.81
N LEU A 97 -8.95 3.59 13.02
CA LEU A 97 -9.95 3.97 14.04
C LEU A 97 -9.93 5.48 14.34
N PHE A 98 -8.74 6.07 14.38
CA PHE A 98 -8.54 7.47 14.72
C PHE A 98 -8.38 8.39 13.49
N HIS A 99 -8.43 7.84 12.28
CA HIS A 99 -8.21 8.63 11.08
C HIS A 99 -9.46 9.42 10.68
N PRO A 100 -9.34 10.75 10.38
CA PRO A 100 -10.49 11.60 10.06
C PRO A 100 -11.25 11.11 8.81
N ASN A 101 -10.55 10.55 7.82
CA ASN A 101 -11.12 10.01 6.59
C ASN A 101 -11.42 8.50 6.66
N ARG A 102 -11.60 7.93 7.86
CA ARG A 102 -11.78 6.48 8.07
C ARG A 102 -12.91 5.83 7.26
N LYS A 103 -13.94 6.60 6.90
CA LYS A 103 -15.09 6.12 6.10
C LYS A 103 -14.69 5.75 4.67
N ASN A 104 -13.68 6.41 4.13
CA ASN A 104 -13.19 6.20 2.77
C ASN A 104 -11.95 5.27 2.73
N ILE A 105 -11.56 4.66 3.84
CA ILE A 105 -10.41 3.73 3.92
C ILE A 105 -10.94 2.33 4.19
N GLN A 106 -10.64 1.41 3.30
CA GLN A 106 -10.85 -0.02 3.46
C GLN A 106 -9.49 -0.71 3.63
N ILE A 107 -9.41 -1.64 4.57
CA ILE A 107 -8.25 -2.51 4.78
C ILE A 107 -8.64 -3.90 4.36
N LEU A 108 -7.94 -4.47 3.39
CA LEU A 108 -8.22 -5.75 2.79
C LEU A 108 -7.06 -6.72 3.04
N ARG A 109 -7.35 -7.85 3.69
CA ARG A 109 -6.41 -8.96 3.77
C ARG A 109 -6.46 -9.75 2.48
N ALA A 110 -5.44 -9.61 1.62
CA ALA A 110 -5.37 -10.35 0.36
C ALA A 110 -3.93 -10.52 -0.11
N ASP A 111 -3.72 -11.55 -0.92
CA ASP A 111 -2.50 -11.74 -1.70
C ASP A 111 -2.57 -10.91 -2.98
N ILE A 112 -1.68 -9.92 -3.12
CA ILE A 112 -1.61 -9.01 -4.27
C ILE A 112 -1.37 -9.72 -5.60
N PHE A 113 -0.90 -10.96 -5.58
CA PHE A 113 -0.64 -11.74 -6.79
C PHE A 113 -1.87 -12.48 -7.33
N ASN A 114 -2.88 -12.67 -6.49
CA ASN A 114 -4.06 -13.51 -6.80
C ASN A 114 -5.39 -12.79 -6.53
N MET A 115 -5.34 -11.52 -6.07
CA MET A 115 -6.58 -10.79 -5.77
C MET A 115 -7.32 -10.36 -7.04
N ARG A 116 -8.64 -10.24 -6.90
CA ARG A 116 -9.51 -9.61 -7.90
C ARG A 116 -9.82 -8.19 -7.47
N TYR A 117 -9.73 -7.26 -8.39
CA TYR A 117 -10.05 -5.86 -8.14
C TYR A 117 -11.54 -5.61 -8.31
N THR A 118 -12.13 -4.91 -7.35
CA THR A 118 -13.55 -4.55 -7.43
C THR A 118 -13.72 -3.30 -8.30
N VAL A 119 -14.57 -3.38 -9.30
CA VAL A 119 -14.76 -2.31 -10.29
C VAL A 119 -15.92 -1.41 -9.83
N PHE A 120 -15.63 -0.40 -8.99
CA PHE A 120 -16.66 0.56 -8.53
C PHE A 120 -16.34 2.02 -8.86
N GLY A 121 -15.21 2.30 -9.51
CA GLY A 121 -14.75 3.65 -9.75
C GLY A 121 -14.63 4.00 -11.23
N ILE A 122 -14.53 5.28 -11.50
CA ILE A 122 -14.26 5.81 -12.85
C ILE A 122 -12.73 5.90 -13.09
N ARG A 123 -11.95 6.04 -12.01
CA ARG A 123 -10.48 6.21 -12.07
C ARG A 123 -9.80 5.29 -11.09
N TYR A 124 -8.93 4.43 -11.59
CA TYR A 124 -8.13 3.52 -10.78
C TYR A 124 -6.69 3.99 -10.70
N THR A 125 -6.14 3.97 -9.50
CA THR A 125 -4.72 4.24 -9.26
C THR A 125 -4.19 3.14 -8.36
N PHE A 126 -3.15 2.47 -8.80
CA PHE A 126 -2.44 1.45 -8.04
C PHE A 126 -1.09 2.01 -7.62
N PHE A 127 -0.79 1.89 -6.35
CA PHE A 127 0.52 2.17 -5.79
C PHE A 127 1.16 0.86 -5.34
N ALA A 128 2.45 0.69 -5.58
CA ALA A 128 3.21 -0.46 -5.12
C ALA A 128 4.64 -0.07 -4.71
N TYR A 129 5.04 -0.53 -3.53
CA TYR A 129 6.43 -0.55 -3.09
C TYR A 129 6.79 -1.98 -2.68
N ILE A 130 7.21 -2.76 -3.65
CA ILE A 130 7.50 -4.18 -3.51
C ILE A 130 8.83 -4.51 -4.20
N SER A 131 9.37 -5.71 -3.93
CA SER A 131 10.59 -6.20 -4.58
C SER A 131 10.47 -6.17 -6.10
N PRO A 132 11.53 -5.74 -6.83
CA PRO A 132 11.49 -5.55 -8.28
C PRO A 132 11.13 -6.82 -9.06
N TRP A 133 11.47 -8.01 -8.52
CA TRP A 133 11.15 -9.31 -9.13
C TRP A 133 9.65 -9.58 -9.28
N TYR A 134 8.83 -8.95 -8.44
CA TYR A 134 7.38 -9.14 -8.41
C TYR A 134 6.60 -8.00 -9.07
N LEU A 135 7.27 -6.88 -9.36
CA LEU A 135 6.60 -5.66 -9.81
C LEU A 135 5.92 -5.84 -11.17
N GLU A 136 6.59 -6.54 -12.12
CA GLU A 136 6.02 -6.85 -13.44
C GLU A 136 4.77 -7.75 -13.32
N LYS A 137 4.81 -8.76 -12.43
CA LYS A 137 3.67 -9.65 -12.18
C LYS A 137 2.47 -8.90 -11.64
N VAL A 138 2.68 -8.03 -10.64
CA VAL A 138 1.61 -7.23 -10.04
C VAL A 138 1.04 -6.24 -11.04
N PHE A 139 1.89 -5.55 -11.80
CA PHE A 139 1.45 -4.65 -12.88
C PHE A 139 0.58 -5.38 -13.91
N ASN A 140 1.01 -6.56 -14.38
CA ASN A 140 0.25 -7.34 -15.35
C ASN A 140 -1.08 -7.83 -14.77
N ASN A 141 -1.14 -8.19 -13.48
CA ASN A 141 -2.40 -8.55 -12.82
C ASN A 141 -3.39 -7.37 -12.81
N CYS A 142 -2.93 -6.13 -12.57
CA CYS A 142 -3.76 -4.95 -12.70
C CYS A 142 -4.26 -4.76 -14.16
N LYS A 143 -3.36 -4.90 -15.14
CA LYS A 143 -3.65 -4.69 -16.56
C LYS A 143 -4.67 -5.67 -17.14
N ILE A 144 -4.65 -6.93 -16.69
CA ILE A 144 -5.61 -7.95 -17.16
C ILE A 144 -7.03 -7.63 -16.66
N GLN A 145 -7.17 -7.01 -15.49
CA GLN A 145 -8.46 -6.80 -14.85
C GLN A 145 -9.05 -5.41 -15.08
N ILE A 146 -8.21 -4.39 -15.32
CA ILE A 146 -8.62 -2.99 -15.46
C ILE A 146 -8.03 -2.42 -16.75
N ASN A 147 -8.88 -1.98 -17.66
CA ASN A 147 -8.47 -1.49 -18.98
C ASN A 147 -7.79 -0.11 -18.94
N LYS A 148 -8.16 0.74 -17.98
CA LYS A 148 -7.62 2.11 -17.86
C LYS A 148 -7.29 2.42 -16.41
N PHE A 149 -6.02 2.63 -16.11
CA PHE A 149 -5.56 2.92 -14.76
C PHE A 149 -4.25 3.68 -14.76
N LYS A 150 -3.91 4.24 -13.60
CA LYS A 150 -2.58 4.75 -13.28
C LYS A 150 -1.87 3.75 -12.38
N PHE A 151 -0.64 3.43 -12.70
CA PHE A 151 0.22 2.62 -11.83
C PHE A 151 1.38 3.47 -11.33
N ILE A 152 1.65 3.42 -10.04
CA ILE A 152 2.73 4.16 -9.40
C ILE A 152 3.61 3.16 -8.68
N SER A 153 4.89 3.17 -9.02
CA SER A 153 5.88 2.34 -8.37
C SER A 153 6.91 3.23 -7.68
N TYR A 154 7.22 2.89 -6.44
CA TYR A 154 8.21 3.60 -5.65
C TYR A 154 9.50 2.80 -5.57
N PHE A 155 10.64 3.49 -5.67
CA PHE A 155 12.00 3.00 -5.67
C PHE A 155 12.40 2.24 -6.94
N TYR A 156 11.66 1.24 -7.39
CA TYR A 156 11.98 0.43 -8.56
C TYR A 156 11.07 0.74 -9.75
N PRO A 157 11.61 0.91 -10.97
CA PRO A 157 10.78 1.03 -12.16
C PRO A 157 10.14 -0.32 -12.51
N VAL A 158 8.97 -0.28 -13.15
CA VAL A 158 8.38 -1.49 -13.77
C VAL A 158 9.28 -1.93 -14.93
N PRO A 159 9.76 -3.18 -14.95
CA PRO A 159 10.65 -3.66 -16.01
C PRO A 159 10.06 -3.46 -17.40
N LYS A 160 10.90 -3.12 -18.37
CA LYS A 160 10.55 -2.94 -19.79
C LYS A 160 9.53 -1.84 -20.10
N LEU A 161 9.10 -1.06 -19.12
CA LEU A 161 8.16 0.03 -19.32
C LEU A 161 8.83 1.40 -19.10
N LYS A 162 8.52 2.35 -19.98
CA LYS A 162 8.91 3.74 -19.82
C LYS A 162 7.86 4.46 -18.96
N SER A 163 8.29 5.06 -17.85
CA SER A 163 7.40 5.88 -17.03
C SER A 163 6.95 7.13 -17.77
N SER A 164 5.70 7.52 -17.63
CA SER A 164 5.16 8.78 -18.14
C SER A 164 5.65 9.99 -17.33
N ARG A 165 5.95 9.76 -16.04
CA ARG A 165 6.47 10.78 -15.13
C ARG A 165 7.34 10.14 -14.07
N THR A 166 8.40 10.83 -13.66
CA THR A 166 9.24 10.44 -12.52
C THR A 166 9.37 11.62 -11.56
N ILE A 167 9.06 11.40 -10.28
CA ILE A 167 9.36 12.37 -9.21
C ILE A 167 10.61 11.88 -8.51
N LYS A 168 11.62 12.75 -8.45
CA LYS A 168 12.87 12.51 -7.74
C LYS A 168 12.70 12.80 -6.25
N GLY A 169 13.20 11.91 -5.39
CA GLY A 169 13.25 12.04 -3.94
C GLY A 169 14.50 11.39 -3.41
N VAL A 170 14.47 10.87 -2.18
CA VAL A 170 15.52 9.93 -1.70
C VAL A 170 15.53 8.71 -2.59
N HIS A 171 14.33 8.23 -2.95
CA HIS A 171 14.11 7.25 -4.00
C HIS A 171 13.12 7.80 -5.02
N ASN A 172 13.26 7.36 -6.26
CA ASN A 172 12.39 7.80 -7.35
C ASN A 172 10.98 7.20 -7.23
N THR A 173 9.99 7.99 -7.63
CA THR A 173 8.60 7.52 -7.80
C THR A 173 8.25 7.59 -9.28
N TYR A 174 7.87 6.45 -9.85
CA TYR A 174 7.58 6.29 -11.27
C TYR A 174 6.07 6.17 -11.50
N THR A 175 5.54 6.91 -12.46
CA THR A 175 4.12 6.89 -12.85
C THR A 175 3.97 6.31 -14.24
N TYR A 176 3.00 5.41 -14.42
CA TYR A 176 2.61 4.80 -15.70
C TYR A 176 1.12 5.02 -15.90
N ASN A 177 0.73 5.53 -17.08
CA ASN A 177 -0.66 5.65 -17.50
C ASN A 177 -0.95 4.51 -18.49
N VAL A 178 -1.95 3.73 -18.20
CA VAL A 178 -2.34 2.52 -18.96
C VAL A 178 -3.77 2.66 -19.45
#